data_ee000fc121dbbe6ef287d82122e82e9c
#
_entry.id   ee000fc121dbbe6ef287d82122e82e9c
#
_cell.length_a   1.000
_cell.length_b   1.000
_cell.length_c   1.000
_cell.angle_alpha   90.00
_cell.angle_beta   90.00
_cell.angle_gamma   90.00
#
_symmetry.space_group_name_H-M   'P 1'
#
loop_
_entity.id
_entity.type
_entity.pdbx_description
1 polymer ?
#
loop_
_entity_poly.entity_id
_entity_poly.type
_entity_poly.pdbx_seq_one_letter_code
_entity_poly.pdbx_strand_id
1 'polypeptide(L)'
;MGKQVRKATVLSTEQITPHLQRIVVGSDEFSDLTQAHIGCYVKVLIPQNGKVDFNLKTACMRSYTIRDIEEASGAITLDFVINMHQGPATQWAVTAKVGDNVGIAGPGPKKLDNYQHPHYVLLGDLTSVNAIKGYMQQLPASAKIDAFVHAPTAQDIINLHTQRDVTWLITNTPEADMLSALNNLTSTSEPPIVFMALEAGLVRKTKTFLTQECDIPRCNIVSSGYWKKGLNSESYKKERQQSPELA
;
A
#
# COMPACT_ATOMS: atom_id res chain seq x y z
N MET A 1 -1.80 10.52 22.11
CA MET A 1 -0.80 11.44 21.54
C MET A 1 -1.31 11.93 20.21
N GLY A 2 -1.35 13.27 19.99
CA GLY A 2 -1.73 13.85 18.69
C GLY A 2 -0.73 13.41 17.62
N LYS A 3 -1.21 13.13 16.41
CA LYS A 3 -0.33 12.79 15.29
C LYS A 3 0.56 13.99 14.97
N GLN A 4 1.84 13.92 15.34
CA GLN A 4 2.82 14.96 15.01
C GLN A 4 3.08 14.92 13.50
N VAL A 5 3.09 16.10 12.86
CA VAL A 5 3.54 16.26 11.48
C VAL A 5 5.03 16.59 11.52
N ARG A 6 5.81 15.82 10.81
CA ARG A 6 7.25 16.00 10.65
C ARG A 6 7.54 16.69 9.34
N LYS A 7 8.46 17.66 9.35
CA LYS A 7 8.95 18.29 8.13
C LYS A 7 10.00 17.38 7.50
N ALA A 8 9.88 17.18 6.21
CA ALA A 8 10.85 16.39 5.46
C ALA A 8 11.20 17.07 4.14
N THR A 9 12.35 16.70 3.60
CA THR A 9 12.86 17.22 2.33
C THR A 9 13.05 16.05 1.35
N VAL A 10 12.71 16.25 0.09
CA VAL A 10 12.95 15.30 -0.99
C VAL A 10 14.46 15.17 -1.21
N LEU A 11 15.00 13.97 -1.03
CA LEU A 11 16.42 13.64 -1.22
C LEU A 11 16.68 13.07 -2.62
N SER A 12 15.74 12.28 -3.14
CA SER A 12 15.81 11.78 -4.52
C SER A 12 14.41 11.53 -5.08
N THR A 13 14.31 11.52 -6.41
CA THR A 13 13.10 11.21 -7.14
C THR A 13 13.47 10.47 -8.42
N GLU A 14 12.77 9.38 -8.74
CA GLU A 14 13.04 8.52 -9.88
C GLU A 14 11.77 7.85 -10.37
N GLN A 15 11.52 7.86 -11.66
CA GLN A 15 10.49 7.01 -12.25
C GLN A 15 11.06 5.61 -12.44
N ILE A 16 10.66 4.67 -11.57
CA ILE A 16 11.22 3.31 -11.54
C ILE A 16 10.51 2.34 -12.49
N THR A 17 9.25 2.65 -12.84
CA THR A 17 8.46 1.89 -13.83
C THR A 17 7.52 2.86 -14.56
N PRO A 18 6.83 2.44 -15.65
CA PRO A 18 5.84 3.29 -16.31
C PRO A 18 4.76 3.85 -15.36
N HIS A 19 4.46 3.14 -14.26
CA HIS A 19 3.39 3.51 -13.35
C HIS A 19 3.83 3.74 -11.90
N LEU A 20 5.15 3.77 -11.60
CA LEU A 20 5.66 4.04 -10.26
C LEU A 20 6.75 5.12 -10.28
N GLN A 21 6.52 6.16 -9.49
CA GLN A 21 7.50 7.18 -9.12
C GLN A 21 7.98 6.92 -7.71
N ARG A 22 9.28 6.74 -7.53
CA ARG A 22 9.93 6.61 -6.22
C ARG A 22 10.39 7.96 -5.74
N ILE A 23 10.11 8.27 -4.47
CA ILE A 23 10.60 9.47 -3.81
C ILE A 23 11.20 9.06 -2.47
N VAL A 24 12.42 9.49 -2.23
CA VAL A 24 13.08 9.37 -0.94
C VAL A 24 12.99 10.72 -0.24
N VAL A 25 12.52 10.72 0.99
CA VAL A 25 12.44 11.93 1.82
C VAL A 25 13.19 11.72 3.13
N GLY A 26 13.92 12.74 3.57
CA GLY A 26 14.71 12.71 4.79
C GLY A 26 14.29 13.78 5.78
N SER A 27 14.51 13.49 7.07
CA SER A 27 14.26 14.43 8.17
C SER A 27 15.01 14.01 9.42
N ASP A 28 15.57 14.96 10.14
CA ASP A 28 16.12 14.73 11.49
C ASP A 28 15.04 14.29 12.49
N GLU A 29 13.77 14.56 12.16
CA GLU A 29 12.63 14.16 12.97
C GLU A 29 12.22 12.68 12.78
N PHE A 30 12.94 11.89 11.96
CA PHE A 30 12.66 10.48 11.67
C PHE A 30 13.47 9.51 12.56
N SER A 31 14.15 9.98 13.58
CA SER A 31 15.03 9.18 14.45
C SER A 31 14.34 8.01 15.17
N ASP A 32 13.01 8.03 15.28
CA ASP A 32 12.20 6.94 15.87
C ASP A 32 11.74 5.91 14.82
N LEU A 33 11.98 6.15 13.53
CA LEU A 33 11.62 5.23 12.45
C LEU A 33 12.69 4.14 12.32
N THR A 34 12.27 2.89 12.35
CA THR A 34 13.13 1.70 12.26
C THR A 34 12.62 0.73 11.20
N GLN A 35 13.39 -0.30 10.88
CA GLN A 35 13.02 -1.36 9.93
C GLN A 35 11.64 -1.99 10.25
N ALA A 36 11.23 -2.00 11.53
CA ALA A 36 9.91 -2.48 11.96
C ALA A 36 8.73 -1.68 11.33
N HIS A 37 8.98 -0.45 10.91
CA HIS A 37 7.97 0.41 10.29
C HIS A 37 7.85 0.23 8.77
N ILE A 38 8.68 -0.60 8.14
CA ILE A 38 8.49 -1.00 6.72
C ILE A 38 7.13 -1.68 6.59
N GLY A 39 6.35 -1.27 5.58
CA GLY A 39 4.96 -1.71 5.39
C GLY A 39 3.92 -0.94 6.21
N CYS A 40 4.31 -0.10 7.17
CA CYS A 40 3.41 0.86 7.80
C CYS A 40 3.04 1.99 6.83
N TYR A 41 1.88 2.61 7.04
CA TYR A 41 1.51 3.77 6.24
C TYR A 41 1.88 5.09 6.92
N VAL A 42 2.19 6.08 6.12
CA VAL A 42 2.29 7.48 6.52
C VAL A 42 1.25 8.31 5.76
N LYS A 43 0.89 9.46 6.32
CA LYS A 43 0.16 10.52 5.60
C LYS A 43 1.20 11.49 5.03
N VAL A 44 1.23 11.57 3.72
CA VAL A 44 2.03 12.58 3.02
C VAL A 44 1.17 13.82 2.83
N LEU A 45 1.63 14.95 3.35
CA LEU A 45 1.00 16.26 3.19
C LEU A 45 1.54 16.85 1.88
N ILE A 46 0.70 16.82 0.87
CA ILE A 46 1.07 17.20 -0.50
C ILE A 46 1.15 18.72 -0.61
N PRO A 47 2.29 19.28 -1.06
CA PRO A 47 2.40 20.70 -1.32
C PRO A 47 1.36 21.18 -2.32
N GLN A 48 0.77 22.33 -2.05
CA GLN A 48 -0.15 23.02 -2.96
C GLN A 48 0.49 24.34 -3.37
N ASN A 49 0.64 24.60 -4.68
CA ASN A 49 1.33 25.77 -5.19
C ASN A 49 2.73 25.99 -4.57
N GLY A 50 3.48 24.90 -4.42
CA GLY A 50 4.85 24.90 -3.85
C GLY A 50 4.92 25.11 -2.33
N LYS A 51 3.80 25.13 -1.62
CA LYS A 51 3.76 25.31 -0.15
C LYS A 51 3.11 24.11 0.53
N VAL A 52 3.71 23.67 1.64
CA VAL A 52 3.16 22.61 2.50
C VAL A 52 2.29 23.25 3.57
N ASP A 53 1.03 22.78 3.63
CA ASP A 53 0.17 23.06 4.78
C ASP A 53 0.41 21.97 5.83
N PHE A 54 0.95 22.36 6.99
CA PHE A 54 1.23 21.42 8.11
C PHE A 54 0.03 21.24 9.05
N ASN A 55 -1.10 21.87 8.77
CA ASN A 55 -2.31 21.68 9.55
C ASN A 55 -3.09 20.42 9.06
N LEU A 56 -3.13 19.38 9.88
CA LEU A 56 -3.81 18.11 9.55
C LEU A 56 -5.31 18.23 9.22
N LYS A 57 -5.95 19.36 9.58
CA LYS A 57 -7.38 19.58 9.29
C LYS A 57 -7.60 20.12 7.88
N THR A 58 -6.66 20.88 7.35
CA THR A 58 -6.77 21.60 6.06
C THR A 58 -5.84 21.04 4.98
N ALA A 59 -4.75 20.37 5.38
CA ALA A 59 -3.76 19.85 4.45
C ALA A 59 -4.33 18.84 3.45
N CYS A 60 -3.87 18.93 2.21
CA CYS A 60 -4.09 17.88 1.21
C CYS A 60 -3.24 16.66 1.56
N MET A 61 -3.85 15.61 2.13
CA MET A 61 -3.12 14.44 2.61
C MET A 61 -3.50 13.18 1.85
N ARG A 62 -2.47 12.33 1.58
CA ARG A 62 -2.66 10.99 1.03
C ARG A 62 -1.84 9.97 1.83
N SER A 63 -2.37 8.74 1.89
CA SER A 63 -1.67 7.63 2.56
C SER A 63 -0.73 6.96 1.57
N TYR A 64 0.51 6.75 2.00
CA TYR A 64 1.51 5.97 1.29
C TYR A 64 2.15 4.98 2.25
N THR A 65 2.60 3.86 1.72
CA THR A 65 3.27 2.84 2.53
C THR A 65 4.77 3.07 2.51
N ILE A 66 5.40 3.01 3.67
CA ILE A 66 6.86 3.05 3.78
C ILE A 66 7.42 1.78 3.13
N ARG A 67 8.20 1.97 2.06
CA ARG A 67 8.87 0.90 1.34
C ARG A 67 10.15 0.46 2.02
N ASP A 68 10.99 1.43 2.34
CA ASP A 68 12.30 1.23 2.96
C ASP A 68 12.60 2.38 3.92
N ILE A 69 13.48 2.11 4.90
CA ILE A 69 13.97 3.08 5.89
C ILE A 69 15.48 2.96 5.94
N GLU A 70 16.16 4.07 5.81
CA GLU A 70 17.58 4.19 6.06
C GLU A 70 17.79 4.92 7.40
N GLU A 71 17.98 4.14 8.46
CA GLU A 71 18.02 4.66 9.84
C GLU A 71 19.19 5.62 10.05
N ALA A 72 20.35 5.39 9.39
CA ALA A 72 21.54 6.21 9.54
C ALA A 72 21.36 7.64 9.02
N SER A 73 20.59 7.81 7.95
CA SER A 73 20.33 9.11 7.32
C SER A 73 18.98 9.72 7.70
N GLY A 74 18.15 8.99 8.47
CA GLY A 74 16.78 9.39 8.76
C GLY A 74 15.96 9.55 7.48
N ALA A 75 16.07 8.62 6.52
CA ALA A 75 15.37 8.68 5.26
C ALA A 75 14.34 7.56 5.11
N ILE A 76 13.20 7.87 4.48
CA ILE A 76 12.18 6.90 4.10
C ILE A 76 11.93 6.93 2.59
N THR A 77 11.67 5.75 2.03
CA THR A 77 11.34 5.58 0.61
C THR A 77 9.83 5.36 0.47
N LEU A 78 9.23 6.08 -0.45
CA LEU A 78 7.82 6.00 -0.81
C LEU A 78 7.68 5.81 -2.32
N ASP A 79 6.79 4.90 -2.76
CA ASP A 79 6.43 4.73 -4.16
C ASP A 79 5.03 5.30 -4.42
N PHE A 80 4.92 6.12 -5.45
CA PHE A 80 3.70 6.79 -5.87
C PHE A 80 3.22 6.17 -7.18
N VAL A 81 1.97 5.72 -7.21
CA VAL A 81 1.36 5.28 -8.48
C VAL A 81 1.07 6.51 -9.35
N ILE A 82 1.59 6.49 -10.57
CA ILE A 82 1.47 7.55 -11.58
C ILE A 82 0.85 6.98 -12.86
N ASN A 83 0.42 7.86 -13.78
CA ASN A 83 -0.10 7.51 -15.11
C ASN A 83 -1.34 6.59 -15.13
N MET A 84 -1.94 6.27 -13.99
CA MET A 84 -3.18 5.46 -13.91
C MET A 84 -4.39 6.29 -13.51
N HIS A 85 -4.20 7.35 -12.74
CA HIS A 85 -5.24 8.28 -12.30
C HIS A 85 -4.63 9.67 -12.08
N GLN A 86 -5.47 10.67 -12.05
CA GLN A 86 -5.05 12.03 -11.76
C GLN A 86 -5.41 12.44 -10.34
N GLY A 87 -4.56 13.25 -9.73
CA GLY A 87 -4.80 13.78 -8.40
C GLY A 87 -3.60 14.58 -7.88
N PRO A 88 -3.77 15.36 -6.80
CA PRO A 88 -2.71 16.22 -6.28
C PRO A 88 -1.41 15.48 -5.96
N ALA A 89 -1.53 14.26 -5.40
CA ALA A 89 -0.35 13.47 -5.04
C ALA A 89 0.39 12.92 -6.26
N THR A 90 -0.34 12.46 -7.28
CA THR A 90 0.24 11.99 -8.55
C THR A 90 0.94 13.14 -9.28
N GLN A 91 0.27 14.30 -9.36
CA GLN A 91 0.85 15.49 -9.99
C GLN A 91 2.11 15.97 -9.25
N TRP A 92 2.07 16.01 -7.92
CA TRP A 92 3.24 16.35 -7.13
C TRP A 92 4.37 15.33 -7.33
N ALA A 93 4.09 14.05 -7.27
CA ALA A 93 5.12 13.01 -7.38
C ALA A 93 5.89 13.08 -8.71
N VAL A 94 5.21 13.39 -9.82
CA VAL A 94 5.84 13.54 -11.15
C VAL A 94 6.68 14.80 -11.25
N THR A 95 6.35 15.85 -10.49
CA THR A 95 7.03 17.17 -10.57
C THR A 95 7.98 17.45 -9.42
N ALA A 96 7.98 16.61 -8.39
CA ALA A 96 8.83 16.75 -7.20
C ALA A 96 10.32 16.77 -7.56
N LYS A 97 11.08 17.63 -6.89
CA LYS A 97 12.52 17.83 -7.09
C LYS A 97 13.25 17.68 -5.78
N VAL A 98 14.51 17.30 -5.87
CA VAL A 98 15.43 17.32 -4.72
C VAL A 98 15.42 18.72 -4.10
N GLY A 99 15.27 18.76 -2.78
CA GLY A 99 15.14 20.01 -2.00
C GLY A 99 13.70 20.46 -1.75
N ASP A 100 12.69 19.88 -2.40
CA ASP A 100 11.30 20.21 -2.12
C ASP A 100 10.91 19.78 -0.71
N ASN A 101 10.09 20.61 -0.04
CA ASN A 101 9.57 20.28 1.28
C ASN A 101 8.27 19.48 1.18
N VAL A 102 8.09 18.56 2.12
CA VAL A 102 6.87 17.75 2.27
C VAL A 102 6.59 17.50 3.75
N GLY A 103 5.34 17.30 4.11
CA GLY A 103 4.97 16.90 5.47
C GLY A 103 4.71 15.41 5.57
N ILE A 104 5.18 14.78 6.65
CA ILE A 104 4.95 13.36 6.93
C ILE A 104 4.30 13.21 8.31
N ALA A 105 3.13 12.59 8.37
CA ALA A 105 2.46 12.27 9.63
C ALA A 105 2.25 10.76 9.77
N GLY A 106 2.58 10.23 10.91
CA GLY A 106 2.58 8.80 11.20
C GLY A 106 3.93 8.34 11.73
N PRO A 107 4.25 7.02 11.67
CA PRO A 107 3.50 5.98 10.97
C PRO A 107 2.21 5.59 11.64
N GLY A 108 1.26 5.06 10.85
CA GLY A 108 0.10 4.35 11.37
C GLY A 108 0.34 2.84 11.40
N PRO A 109 -0.45 2.08 12.18
CA PRO A 109 -0.25 0.65 12.35
C PRO A 109 -0.53 -0.12 11.05
N LYS A 110 0.07 -1.30 10.93
CA LYS A 110 -0.31 -2.29 9.94
C LYS A 110 -1.71 -2.83 10.26
N LYS A 111 -2.42 -3.31 9.25
CA LYS A 111 -3.77 -3.86 9.43
C LYS A 111 -3.76 -5.33 9.82
N LEU A 112 -2.82 -6.10 9.30
CA LEU A 112 -2.61 -7.48 9.70
C LEU A 112 -1.88 -7.47 11.06
N ASP A 113 -2.44 -8.13 12.05
CA ASP A 113 -1.96 -8.17 13.43
C ASP A 113 -1.63 -9.59 13.91
N ASN A 114 -2.21 -10.63 13.27
CA ASN A 114 -1.87 -12.01 13.59
C ASN A 114 -0.68 -12.47 12.73
N TYR A 115 0.45 -12.70 13.40
CA TYR A 115 1.71 -13.17 12.80
C TYR A 115 2.07 -14.60 13.22
N GLN A 116 1.11 -15.38 13.75
CA GLN A 116 1.35 -16.75 14.24
C GLN A 116 0.68 -17.81 13.38
N HIS A 117 0.06 -17.43 12.26
CA HIS A 117 -0.64 -18.36 11.39
C HIS A 117 0.33 -19.08 10.42
N PRO A 118 0.11 -20.37 10.11
CA PRO A 118 1.01 -21.11 9.21
C PRO A 118 0.87 -20.74 7.73
N HIS A 119 -0.24 -20.11 7.31
CA HIS A 119 -0.51 -19.83 5.90
C HIS A 119 -1.15 -18.45 5.71
N TYR A 120 -0.58 -17.64 4.82
CA TYR A 120 -1.08 -16.33 4.44
C TYR A 120 -1.27 -16.21 2.94
N VAL A 121 -2.31 -15.48 2.55
CA VAL A 121 -2.56 -15.06 1.17
C VAL A 121 -2.51 -13.54 1.12
N LEU A 122 -1.63 -12.98 0.30
CA LEU A 122 -1.43 -11.55 0.18
C LEU A 122 -1.86 -11.08 -1.21
N LEU A 123 -2.88 -10.23 -1.29
CA LEU A 123 -3.46 -9.75 -2.54
C LEU A 123 -3.31 -8.24 -2.66
N GLY A 124 -2.72 -7.78 -3.75
CA GLY A 124 -2.50 -6.36 -3.97
C GLY A 124 -2.37 -5.93 -5.42
N ASP A 125 -2.18 -4.64 -5.57
CA ASP A 125 -1.79 -3.98 -6.81
C ASP A 125 -0.61 -3.02 -6.53
N LEU A 126 -0.21 -2.21 -7.50
CA LEU A 126 0.90 -1.27 -7.33
C LEU A 126 0.70 -0.28 -6.16
N THR A 127 -0.55 0.00 -5.75
CA THR A 127 -0.83 0.91 -4.62
C THR A 127 -0.50 0.29 -3.25
N SER A 128 -0.47 -1.04 -3.19
CA SER A 128 -0.28 -1.81 -1.96
C SER A 128 0.96 -2.70 -1.95
N VAL A 129 1.71 -2.73 -3.05
CA VAL A 129 2.89 -3.60 -3.21
C VAL A 129 3.91 -3.45 -2.06
N ASN A 130 4.08 -2.25 -1.53
CA ASN A 130 4.98 -2.00 -0.40
C ASN A 130 4.41 -2.49 0.95
N ALA A 131 3.09 -2.56 1.10
CA ALA A 131 2.48 -3.22 2.26
C ALA A 131 2.71 -4.74 2.20
N ILE A 132 2.53 -5.35 1.02
CA ILE A 132 2.83 -6.77 0.79
C ILE A 132 4.30 -7.05 1.09
N LYS A 133 5.24 -6.24 0.55
CA LYS A 133 6.67 -6.34 0.89
C LYS A 133 6.89 -6.35 2.41
N GLY A 134 6.31 -5.39 3.12
CA GLY A 134 6.45 -5.28 4.58
C GLY A 134 5.94 -6.50 5.33
N TYR A 135 4.81 -7.10 4.90
CA TYR A 135 4.33 -8.36 5.49
C TYR A 135 5.26 -9.52 5.15
N MET A 136 5.68 -9.67 3.89
CA MET A 136 6.58 -10.75 3.49
C MET A 136 7.90 -10.77 4.27
N GLN A 137 8.39 -9.61 4.67
CA GLN A 137 9.61 -9.49 5.49
C GLN A 137 9.40 -9.85 6.96
N GLN A 138 8.17 -9.69 7.49
CA GLN A 138 7.89 -9.81 8.92
C GLN A 138 7.16 -11.10 9.31
N LEU A 139 6.46 -11.72 8.38
CA LEU A 139 5.80 -13.00 8.62
C LEU A 139 6.84 -14.10 8.88
N PRO A 140 6.53 -15.10 9.75
CA PRO A 140 7.47 -16.16 10.11
C PRO A 140 8.05 -16.85 8.89
N ALA A 141 9.34 -17.19 8.92
CA ALA A 141 10.01 -17.89 7.81
C ALA A 141 9.35 -19.25 7.50
N SER A 142 8.76 -19.89 8.51
CA SER A 142 8.04 -21.17 8.39
C SER A 142 6.64 -21.03 7.77
N ALA A 143 6.08 -19.81 7.70
CA ALA A 143 4.75 -19.62 7.15
C ALA A 143 4.77 -19.76 5.62
N LYS A 144 3.79 -20.49 5.08
CA LYS A 144 3.48 -20.48 3.65
C LYS A 144 2.90 -19.11 3.29
N ILE A 145 3.36 -18.52 2.19
CA ILE A 145 2.82 -17.26 1.67
C ILE A 145 2.51 -17.43 0.19
N ASP A 146 1.27 -17.25 -0.19
CA ASP A 146 0.83 -17.10 -1.57
C ASP A 146 0.58 -15.61 -1.81
N ALA A 147 1.45 -14.94 -2.56
CA ALA A 147 1.36 -13.51 -2.82
C ALA A 147 1.04 -13.24 -4.30
N PHE A 148 -0.02 -12.47 -4.55
CA PHE A 148 -0.47 -12.09 -5.89
C PHE A 148 -0.54 -10.56 -5.98
N VAL A 149 0.15 -9.99 -6.97
CA VAL A 149 0.17 -8.54 -7.19
C VAL A 149 -0.22 -8.25 -8.64
N HIS A 150 -1.28 -7.48 -8.82
CA HIS A 150 -1.66 -6.98 -10.13
C HIS A 150 -0.77 -5.82 -10.55
N ALA A 151 -0.28 -5.88 -11.79
CA ALA A 151 0.42 -4.79 -12.45
C ALA A 151 -0.14 -4.58 -13.88
N PRO A 152 -0.23 -3.33 -14.36
CA PRO A 152 -0.77 -3.02 -15.69
C PRO A 152 0.08 -3.61 -16.81
N THR A 153 1.41 -3.61 -16.65
CA THR A 153 2.35 -4.10 -17.67
C THR A 153 3.49 -4.90 -17.02
N ALA A 154 4.17 -5.71 -17.82
CA ALA A 154 5.36 -6.44 -17.38
C ALA A 154 6.52 -5.51 -16.94
N GLN A 155 6.54 -4.27 -17.44
CA GLN A 155 7.52 -3.26 -17.05
C GLN A 155 7.28 -2.71 -15.63
N ASP A 156 6.12 -2.99 -15.03
CA ASP A 156 5.77 -2.58 -13.67
C ASP A 156 6.18 -3.61 -12.62
N ILE A 157 6.74 -4.73 -13.02
CA ILE A 157 7.32 -5.71 -12.10
C ILE A 157 8.54 -5.10 -11.42
N ILE A 158 8.51 -5.04 -10.10
CA ILE A 158 9.61 -4.53 -9.27
C ILE A 158 10.17 -5.60 -8.35
N ASN A 159 11.46 -5.50 -8.06
CA ASN A 159 12.08 -6.32 -7.04
C ASN A 159 11.63 -5.87 -5.64
N LEU A 160 11.03 -6.76 -4.88
CA LEU A 160 10.59 -6.49 -3.50
C LEU A 160 11.70 -6.74 -2.47
N HIS A 161 12.87 -7.22 -2.89
CA HIS A 161 13.99 -7.55 -2.00
C HIS A 161 13.56 -8.46 -0.84
N THR A 162 12.78 -9.50 -1.16
CA THR A 162 12.40 -10.59 -0.26
C THR A 162 12.89 -11.91 -0.82
N GLN A 163 13.05 -12.93 0.04
CA GLN A 163 13.36 -14.29 -0.39
C GLN A 163 12.12 -15.10 -0.76
N ARG A 164 10.95 -14.45 -0.80
CA ARG A 164 9.66 -15.07 -1.04
C ARG A 164 9.14 -14.68 -2.42
N ASP A 165 8.51 -15.63 -3.09
CA ASP A 165 7.99 -15.43 -4.43
C ASP A 165 6.71 -14.60 -4.43
N VAL A 166 6.54 -13.83 -5.50
CA VAL A 166 5.34 -13.07 -5.82
C VAL A 166 4.87 -13.44 -7.21
N THR A 167 3.63 -13.86 -7.32
CA THR A 167 2.98 -14.05 -8.61
C THR A 167 2.44 -12.70 -9.10
N TRP A 168 3.03 -12.19 -10.18
CA TRP A 168 2.57 -10.98 -10.83
C TRP A 168 1.46 -11.29 -11.85
N LEU A 169 0.30 -10.69 -11.64
CA LEU A 169 -0.84 -10.80 -12.57
C LEU A 169 -0.79 -9.60 -13.53
N ILE A 170 -0.29 -9.86 -14.74
CA ILE A 170 -0.17 -8.84 -15.80
C ILE A 170 -1.38 -8.93 -16.69
N THR A 171 -2.36 -8.04 -16.48
CA THR A 171 -3.64 -8.16 -17.14
C THR A 171 -4.43 -6.85 -17.14
N ASN A 172 -5.32 -6.72 -18.11
CA ASN A 172 -6.34 -5.67 -18.14
C ASN A 172 -7.66 -6.11 -17.47
N THR A 173 -7.74 -7.38 -17.05
CA THR A 173 -8.90 -7.99 -16.38
C THR A 173 -8.54 -8.52 -15.00
N PRO A 174 -8.06 -7.66 -14.07
CA PRO A 174 -7.51 -8.08 -12.77
C PRO A 174 -8.50 -8.89 -11.92
N GLU A 175 -9.79 -8.71 -12.13
CA GLU A 175 -10.83 -9.46 -11.41
C GLU A 175 -10.80 -10.95 -11.76
N ALA A 176 -10.88 -11.28 -13.05
CA ALA A 176 -10.92 -12.67 -13.49
C ALA A 176 -9.64 -13.43 -13.10
N ASP A 177 -8.48 -12.80 -13.29
CA ASP A 177 -7.20 -13.44 -13.02
C ASP A 177 -6.94 -13.58 -11.52
N MET A 178 -7.35 -12.60 -10.70
CA MET A 178 -7.26 -12.69 -9.24
C MET A 178 -8.14 -13.83 -8.70
N LEU A 179 -9.40 -13.93 -9.15
CA LEU A 179 -10.29 -15.00 -8.73
C LEU A 179 -9.80 -16.37 -9.20
N SER A 180 -9.28 -16.46 -10.43
CA SER A 180 -8.67 -17.69 -10.96
C SER A 180 -7.46 -18.14 -10.12
N ALA A 181 -6.59 -17.20 -9.73
CA ALA A 181 -5.44 -17.51 -8.87
C ALA A 181 -5.85 -18.05 -7.49
N LEU A 182 -7.03 -17.65 -7.01
CA LEU A 182 -7.56 -18.06 -5.71
C LEU A 182 -8.31 -19.41 -5.73
N ASN A 183 -8.68 -19.94 -6.89
CA ASN A 183 -9.39 -21.20 -7.00
C ASN A 183 -8.66 -22.39 -6.36
N ASN A 184 -7.34 -22.35 -6.26
CA ASN A 184 -6.52 -23.40 -5.66
C ASN A 184 -6.43 -23.30 -4.12
N LEU A 185 -7.05 -22.31 -3.49
CA LEU A 185 -7.04 -22.12 -2.03
C LEU A 185 -8.07 -22.99 -1.30
N THR A 186 -8.98 -23.64 -2.02
CA THR A 186 -10.17 -24.33 -1.49
C THR A 186 -9.90 -25.62 -0.73
N SER A 187 -8.64 -26.03 -0.53
CA SER A 187 -8.30 -27.40 -0.11
C SER A 187 -7.41 -27.50 1.13
N THR A 188 -7.36 -26.50 2.00
CA THR A 188 -6.52 -26.57 3.19
C THR A 188 -7.32 -26.91 4.44
N SER A 189 -6.79 -27.82 5.27
CA SER A 189 -7.40 -28.19 6.56
C SER A 189 -7.50 -27.01 7.54
N GLU A 190 -6.67 -25.98 7.36
CA GLU A 190 -6.67 -24.74 8.12
C GLU A 190 -6.76 -23.57 7.14
N PRO A 191 -7.89 -22.81 7.11
CA PRO A 191 -8.08 -21.69 6.20
C PRO A 191 -7.02 -20.59 6.41
N PRO A 192 -6.38 -20.08 5.35
CA PRO A 192 -5.34 -19.06 5.47
C PRO A 192 -5.88 -17.74 6.04
N ILE A 193 -4.97 -16.91 6.55
CA ILE A 193 -5.26 -15.49 6.76
C ILE A 193 -5.02 -14.76 5.42
N VAL A 194 -6.03 -14.03 4.98
CA VAL A 194 -5.99 -13.28 3.72
C VAL A 194 -5.86 -11.78 4.02
N PHE A 195 -4.78 -11.17 3.59
CA PHE A 195 -4.66 -9.73 3.50
C PHE A 195 -4.94 -9.29 2.07
N MET A 196 -5.83 -8.32 1.88
CA MET A 196 -6.07 -7.73 0.58
C MET A 196 -6.16 -6.20 0.64
N ALA A 197 -5.46 -5.55 -0.29
CA ALA A 197 -5.47 -4.11 -0.46
C ALA A 197 -5.44 -3.77 -1.96
N LEU A 198 -6.59 -3.45 -2.52
CA LEU A 198 -6.85 -3.35 -3.96
C LEU A 198 -7.85 -2.21 -4.24
N GLU A 199 -8.29 -2.15 -5.50
CA GLU A 199 -9.47 -1.37 -5.89
C GLU A 199 -10.71 -1.83 -5.10
N ALA A 200 -11.52 -0.89 -4.64
CA ALA A 200 -12.62 -1.15 -3.71
C ALA A 200 -13.69 -2.13 -4.22
N GLY A 201 -14.02 -2.06 -5.50
CA GLY A 201 -14.94 -3.00 -6.15
C GLY A 201 -14.38 -4.40 -6.20
N LEU A 202 -13.10 -4.52 -6.55
CA LEU A 202 -12.38 -5.79 -6.58
C LEU A 202 -12.25 -6.40 -5.18
N VAL A 203 -11.94 -5.60 -4.15
CA VAL A 203 -11.92 -6.06 -2.74
C VAL A 203 -13.25 -6.70 -2.37
N ARG A 204 -14.38 -6.05 -2.68
CA ARG A 204 -15.71 -6.58 -2.36
C ARG A 204 -15.99 -7.90 -3.05
N LYS A 205 -15.74 -7.99 -4.36
CA LYS A 205 -15.96 -9.21 -5.15
C LYS A 205 -15.06 -10.35 -4.66
N THR A 206 -13.78 -10.08 -4.44
CA THR A 206 -12.83 -11.06 -3.92
C THR A 206 -13.23 -11.55 -2.53
N LYS A 207 -13.69 -10.65 -1.65
CA LYS A 207 -14.18 -11.02 -0.32
C LYS A 207 -15.40 -11.95 -0.40
N THR A 208 -16.35 -11.65 -1.29
CA THR A 208 -17.53 -12.52 -1.53
C THR A 208 -17.08 -13.89 -2.02
N PHE A 209 -16.21 -13.94 -3.01
CA PHE A 209 -15.66 -15.19 -3.55
C PHE A 209 -14.96 -16.04 -2.46
N LEU A 210 -14.07 -15.44 -1.68
CA LEU A 210 -13.35 -16.14 -0.61
C LEU A 210 -14.29 -16.71 0.45
N THR A 211 -15.38 -16.00 0.78
CA THR A 211 -16.32 -16.46 1.80
C THR A 211 -17.38 -17.43 1.30
N GLN A 212 -17.76 -17.39 0.01
CA GLN A 212 -18.84 -18.21 -0.53
C GLN A 212 -18.34 -19.42 -1.32
N GLU A 213 -17.19 -19.29 -2.01
CA GLU A 213 -16.67 -20.33 -2.87
C GLU A 213 -15.44 -21.04 -2.28
N CYS A 214 -14.68 -20.34 -1.41
CA CYS A 214 -13.47 -20.89 -0.80
C CYS A 214 -13.63 -21.25 0.68
N ASP A 215 -14.81 -21.01 1.28
CA ASP A 215 -15.10 -21.25 2.70
C ASP A 215 -14.14 -20.58 3.69
N ILE A 216 -13.52 -19.43 3.28
CA ILE A 216 -12.63 -18.67 4.15
C ILE A 216 -13.46 -17.88 5.17
N PRO A 217 -13.26 -18.09 6.49
CA PRO A 217 -13.98 -17.34 7.52
C PRO A 217 -13.73 -15.84 7.41
N ARG A 218 -14.75 -15.01 7.61
CA ARG A 218 -14.63 -13.54 7.55
C ARG A 218 -13.60 -12.98 8.52
N CYS A 219 -13.41 -13.60 9.68
CA CYS A 219 -12.37 -13.20 10.64
C CYS A 219 -10.95 -13.41 10.13
N ASN A 220 -10.73 -14.28 9.15
CA ASN A 220 -9.45 -14.50 8.49
C ASN A 220 -9.18 -13.50 7.36
N ILE A 221 -10.13 -12.61 7.05
CA ILE A 221 -10.00 -11.68 5.91
C ILE A 221 -9.77 -10.26 6.41
N VAL A 222 -8.54 -9.79 6.28
CA VAL A 222 -8.12 -8.39 6.51
C VAL A 222 -8.12 -7.66 5.17
N SER A 223 -9.11 -6.81 4.95
CA SER A 223 -9.31 -6.16 3.65
C SER A 223 -9.32 -4.63 3.72
N SER A 224 -8.91 -3.98 2.64
CA SER A 224 -8.97 -2.52 2.49
C SER A 224 -9.07 -2.10 1.03
N GLY A 225 -10.08 -1.32 0.69
CA GLY A 225 -10.08 -0.56 -0.57
C GLY A 225 -9.07 0.59 -0.47
N TYR A 226 -7.98 0.52 -1.23
CA TYR A 226 -6.97 1.58 -1.27
C TYR A 226 -7.38 2.72 -2.19
N TRP A 227 -8.08 2.40 -3.25
CA TRP A 227 -8.59 3.34 -4.24
C TRP A 227 -9.92 2.84 -4.83
N LYS A 228 -10.60 3.69 -5.58
CA LYS A 228 -11.84 3.33 -6.28
C LYS A 228 -11.82 3.89 -7.70
N LYS A 229 -12.08 3.04 -8.68
CA LYS A 229 -12.13 3.41 -10.09
C LYS A 229 -13.19 4.50 -10.31
N GLY A 230 -12.80 5.55 -11.04
CA GLY A 230 -13.68 6.69 -11.34
C GLY A 230 -13.82 7.72 -10.23
N LEU A 231 -13.20 7.52 -9.06
CA LEU A 231 -13.21 8.49 -7.97
C LEU A 231 -11.80 8.99 -7.64
N ASN A 232 -11.69 10.27 -7.35
CA ASN A 232 -10.49 10.80 -6.71
C ASN A 232 -10.47 10.43 -5.22
N SER A 233 -9.31 10.53 -4.57
CA SER A 233 -9.13 10.11 -3.18
C SER A 233 -10.02 10.85 -2.18
N GLU A 234 -10.38 12.12 -2.43
CA GLU A 234 -11.27 12.89 -1.55
C GLU A 234 -12.72 12.38 -1.64
N SER A 235 -13.21 12.16 -2.86
CA SER A 235 -14.55 11.62 -3.09
C SER A 235 -14.67 10.21 -2.53
N TYR A 236 -13.64 9.37 -2.72
CA TYR A 236 -13.63 8.02 -2.16
C TYR A 236 -13.57 8.02 -0.63
N LYS A 237 -12.80 8.93 -0.01
CA LYS A 237 -12.78 9.09 1.45
C LYS A 237 -14.15 9.48 2.01
N LYS A 238 -14.86 10.40 1.35
CA LYS A 238 -16.22 10.80 1.76
C LYS A 238 -17.19 9.62 1.66
N GLU A 239 -17.14 8.86 0.55
CA GLU A 239 -17.97 7.68 0.37
C GLU A 239 -17.73 6.62 1.45
N ARG A 240 -16.46 6.34 1.79
CA ARG A 240 -16.12 5.39 2.88
C ARG A 240 -16.64 5.84 4.24
N GLN A 241 -16.68 7.14 4.51
CA GLN A 241 -17.20 7.67 5.77
C GLN A 241 -18.73 7.52 5.86
N GLN A 242 -19.42 7.55 4.72
CA GLN A 242 -20.89 7.39 4.62
C GLN A 242 -21.32 5.92 4.59
N SER A 243 -20.44 5.01 4.21
CA SER A 243 -20.70 3.58 4.10
C SER A 243 -19.60 2.77 4.81
N PRO A 244 -19.72 2.58 6.15
CA PRO A 244 -18.72 1.86 6.94
C PRO A 244 -18.43 0.42 6.46
N GLU A 245 -19.35 -0.18 5.71
CA GLU A 245 -19.17 -1.52 5.10
C GLU A 245 -18.06 -1.56 4.02
N LEU A 246 -17.60 -0.40 3.56
CA LEU A 246 -16.53 -0.24 2.58
C LEU A 246 -15.14 0.00 3.23
N ALA A 247 -15.07 0.01 4.55
CA ALA A 247 -13.85 0.34 5.31
C ALA A 247 -13.00 -0.89 5.63
#